data_171a466ea96fca4f2a6b5a8afeefee85
#
_entry.id   171a466ea96fca4f2a6b5a8afeefee85
#
_cell.length_a   1.000
_cell.length_b   1.000
_cell.length_c   1.000
_cell.angle_alpha   90.00
_cell.angle_beta   90.00
_cell.angle_gamma   90.00
#
_symmetry.space_group_name_H-M   'P 1'
#
loop_
_entity.id
_entity.type
_entity.pdbx_description
1 polymer ?
#
loop_
_entity_poly.entity_id
_entity_poly.type
_entity_poly.pdbx_seq_one_letter_code
_entity_poly.pdbx_strand_id
1 'polypeptide(L)'
;MLLRGQNLLGYRHYNDEVVDKFVEKSAENGMDVFRVFDALNDPRNLEHAMAAVKKTGKHAQGTICYTTSPIHTPESFVKQADRLIDMGADSIAFKDMAALLKPQPAFDIIKGIKENHPDVQINLHCHSTTGVTLVTLQKAIEAGVDVVDTAISSMSLGPGHNPTESLVEMLEGTEYTTGLDMDRLLKIRDHFKKIRPKYKKFESKTLVNTNIFQSQIPGGMLSNMESQLEAQGA
;
A
#
# COMPACT_ATOMS: atom_id res chain seq x y z
N MET A 1 -5.53 0.37 10.33
CA MET A 1 -4.89 1.70 10.24
C MET A 1 -3.43 1.56 9.79
N LEU A 2 -2.84 2.61 9.22
CA LEU A 2 -1.42 2.66 8.93
C LEU A 2 -0.65 3.10 10.18
N LEU A 3 0.38 2.35 10.56
CA LEU A 3 1.19 2.60 11.76
C LEU A 3 2.67 2.64 11.37
N ARG A 4 3.33 3.79 11.55
CA ARG A 4 4.74 4.01 11.16
C ARG A 4 5.72 3.51 12.23
N GLY A 5 5.61 2.25 12.64
CA GLY A 5 6.45 1.68 13.70
C GLY A 5 6.46 2.60 14.93
N GLN A 6 7.67 2.87 15.47
CA GLN A 6 7.88 3.79 16.61
C GLN A 6 7.49 5.25 16.32
N ASN A 7 7.26 5.61 15.05
CA ASN A 7 6.87 6.97 14.67
C ASN A 7 5.34 7.20 14.70
N LEU A 8 4.56 6.18 15.01
CA LEU A 8 3.09 6.20 15.11
C LEU A 8 2.44 6.74 13.81
N LEU A 9 1.91 7.96 13.84
CA LEU A 9 1.29 8.63 12.68
C LEU A 9 2.16 9.76 12.10
N GLY A 10 3.29 10.05 12.72
CA GLY A 10 4.15 11.20 12.40
C GLY A 10 5.54 10.82 11.90
N TYR A 11 6.48 11.73 12.18
CA TYR A 11 7.89 11.64 11.76
C TYR A 11 8.85 11.58 12.96
N ARG A 12 8.32 11.77 14.18
CA ARG A 12 9.07 11.71 15.43
C ARG A 12 9.08 10.27 15.94
N HIS A 13 10.22 9.80 16.40
CA HIS A 13 10.36 8.55 17.11
C HIS A 13 9.88 8.69 18.57
N TYR A 14 8.98 7.82 19.00
CA TYR A 14 8.44 7.78 20.36
C TYR A 14 9.04 6.60 21.13
N ASN A 15 9.02 6.68 22.48
CA ASN A 15 9.42 5.58 23.33
C ASN A 15 8.36 4.46 23.35
N ASP A 16 8.76 3.29 23.84
CA ASP A 16 7.92 2.08 23.84
C ASP A 16 6.60 2.26 24.58
N GLU A 17 6.61 2.95 25.73
CA GLU A 17 5.40 3.18 26.53
C GLU A 17 4.35 3.99 25.76
N VAL A 18 4.76 4.97 24.97
CA VAL A 18 3.85 5.77 24.15
C VAL A 18 3.30 4.92 23.00
N VAL A 19 4.13 4.07 22.37
CA VAL A 19 3.69 3.15 21.33
C VAL A 19 2.70 2.14 21.88
N ASP A 20 3.00 1.51 22.99
CA ASP A 20 2.10 0.56 23.66
C ASP A 20 0.74 1.21 23.97
N LYS A 21 0.76 2.39 24.57
CA LYS A 21 -0.47 3.11 24.91
C LYS A 21 -1.30 3.56 23.71
N PHE A 22 -0.63 4.01 22.65
CA PHE A 22 -1.28 4.40 21.40
C PHE A 22 -1.96 3.20 20.73
N VAL A 23 -1.27 2.07 20.65
CA VAL A 23 -1.79 0.84 20.03
C VAL A 23 -2.95 0.28 20.86
N GLU A 24 -2.79 0.18 22.20
CA GLU A 24 -3.86 -0.22 23.13
C GLU A 24 -5.12 0.59 22.91
N LYS A 25 -5.01 1.93 22.96
CA LYS A 25 -6.17 2.82 22.81
C LYS A 25 -6.78 2.78 21.40
N SER A 26 -5.95 2.59 20.37
CA SER A 26 -6.46 2.41 19.01
C SER A 26 -7.28 1.11 18.89
N ALA A 27 -6.81 0.02 19.48
CA ALA A 27 -7.49 -1.26 19.49
C ALA A 27 -8.81 -1.20 20.29
N GLU A 28 -8.81 -0.57 21.47
CA GLU A 28 -10.02 -0.32 22.29
C GLU A 28 -11.08 0.49 21.53
N ASN A 29 -10.64 1.45 20.71
CA ASN A 29 -11.53 2.29 19.89
C ASN A 29 -11.90 1.67 18.53
N GLY A 30 -11.66 0.37 18.33
CA GLY A 30 -12.19 -0.39 17.20
C GLY A 30 -11.23 -0.57 16.02
N MET A 31 -9.92 -0.33 16.19
CA MET A 31 -8.94 -0.70 15.17
C MET A 31 -8.70 -2.21 15.21
N ASP A 32 -9.02 -2.90 14.12
CA ASP A 32 -8.85 -4.35 14.00
C ASP A 32 -7.58 -4.75 13.26
N VAL A 33 -7.12 -3.96 12.29
CA VAL A 33 -5.93 -4.24 11.48
C VAL A 33 -4.96 -3.07 11.57
N PHE A 34 -3.72 -3.37 11.97
CA PHE A 34 -2.61 -2.42 12.01
C PHE A 34 -1.61 -2.76 10.90
N ARG A 35 -1.53 -1.90 9.88
CA ARG A 35 -0.54 -1.98 8.82
C ARG A 35 0.74 -1.29 9.29
N VAL A 36 1.67 -2.08 9.83
CA VAL A 36 2.91 -1.58 10.46
C VAL A 36 4.00 -1.47 9.40
N PHE A 37 4.55 -0.27 9.20
CA PHE A 37 5.56 -0.05 8.18
C PHE A 37 6.68 0.90 8.65
N ASP A 38 7.81 0.80 7.99
CA ASP A 38 8.89 1.78 7.98
C ASP A 38 9.27 2.08 6.52
N ALA A 39 9.42 3.38 6.18
CA ALA A 39 9.72 3.78 4.81
C ALA A 39 11.07 3.26 4.29
N LEU A 40 12.00 2.98 5.19
CA LEU A 40 13.33 2.43 4.90
C LEU A 40 13.41 0.91 5.10
N ASN A 41 12.30 0.27 5.47
CA ASN A 41 12.23 -1.16 5.82
C ASN A 41 13.18 -1.55 6.97
N ASP A 42 13.42 -0.64 7.93
CA ASP A 42 14.26 -0.95 9.09
C ASP A 42 13.46 -1.79 10.11
N PRO A 43 13.80 -3.07 10.31
CA PRO A 43 13.07 -3.95 11.21
C PRO A 43 13.10 -3.49 12.66
N ARG A 44 14.14 -2.78 13.08
CA ARG A 44 14.28 -2.23 14.45
C ARG A 44 13.17 -1.22 14.77
N ASN A 45 12.67 -0.49 13.75
CA ASN A 45 11.56 0.43 13.91
C ASN A 45 10.19 -0.27 13.93
N LEU A 46 10.13 -1.54 13.53
CA LEU A 46 8.88 -2.31 13.42
C LEU A 46 8.66 -3.24 14.62
N GLU A 47 9.73 -3.79 15.18
CA GLU A 47 9.69 -4.90 16.14
C GLU A 47 8.79 -4.61 17.33
N HIS A 48 9.01 -3.49 18.04
CA HIS A 48 8.19 -3.14 19.21
C HIS A 48 6.74 -2.85 18.84
N ALA A 49 6.51 -2.10 17.76
CA ALA A 49 5.15 -1.78 17.30
C ALA A 49 4.36 -3.04 16.90
N MET A 50 5.01 -4.00 16.23
CA MET A 50 4.42 -5.31 15.91
C MET A 50 4.04 -6.06 17.19
N ALA A 51 4.96 -6.15 18.15
CA ALA A 51 4.72 -6.79 19.44
C ALA A 51 3.58 -6.12 20.21
N ALA A 52 3.50 -4.79 20.19
CA ALA A 52 2.43 -4.03 20.83
C ALA A 52 1.05 -4.38 20.21
N VAL A 53 0.96 -4.47 18.88
CA VAL A 53 -0.28 -4.89 18.19
C VAL A 53 -0.66 -6.31 18.61
N LYS A 54 0.29 -7.26 18.60
CA LYS A 54 0.03 -8.65 18.99
C LYS A 54 -0.48 -8.79 20.44
N LYS A 55 0.01 -7.97 21.37
CA LYS A 55 -0.47 -7.93 22.76
C LYS A 55 -1.96 -7.57 22.85
N THR A 56 -2.51 -6.79 21.92
CA THR A 56 -3.95 -6.43 21.90
C THR A 56 -4.84 -7.52 21.31
N GLY A 57 -4.29 -8.58 20.74
CA GLY A 57 -5.01 -9.62 20.00
C GLY A 57 -5.52 -9.16 18.62
N LYS A 58 -5.12 -7.98 18.16
CA LYS A 58 -5.49 -7.43 16.85
C LYS A 58 -4.52 -7.92 15.76
N HIS A 59 -4.95 -7.77 14.51
CA HIS A 59 -4.21 -8.21 13.33
C HIS A 59 -3.03 -7.29 13.04
N ALA A 60 -1.82 -7.85 13.06
CA ALA A 60 -0.58 -7.18 12.72
C ALA A 60 -0.20 -7.49 11.27
N GLN A 61 -0.36 -6.50 10.37
CA GLN A 61 0.07 -6.61 8.98
C GLN A 61 1.45 -5.99 8.82
N GLY A 62 2.47 -6.84 8.62
CA GLY A 62 3.84 -6.39 8.37
C GLY A 62 3.96 -5.82 6.95
N THR A 63 4.60 -4.65 6.81
CA THR A 63 4.63 -3.96 5.50
C THR A 63 6.05 -3.81 4.98
N ILE A 64 6.22 -4.12 3.71
CA ILE A 64 7.45 -3.93 2.94
C ILE A 64 7.25 -2.78 1.97
N CYS A 65 8.07 -1.73 2.06
CA CYS A 65 8.08 -0.62 1.12
C CYS A 65 8.96 -0.95 -0.08
N TYR A 66 8.37 -0.94 -1.27
CA TYR A 66 9.10 -1.22 -2.50
C TYR A 66 9.93 -0.02 -2.96
N THR A 67 11.13 -0.29 -3.39
CA THR A 67 12.01 0.64 -4.09
C THR A 67 12.90 -0.11 -5.06
N THR A 68 13.67 0.61 -5.88
CA THR A 68 14.61 0.03 -6.84
C THR A 68 16.03 0.51 -6.58
N SER A 69 16.95 -0.44 -6.49
CA SER A 69 18.39 -0.20 -6.46
C SER A 69 19.12 -1.53 -6.74
N PRO A 70 20.44 -1.52 -6.92
CA PRO A 70 21.20 -2.76 -7.14
C PRO A 70 21.08 -3.82 -6.04
N ILE A 71 20.73 -3.42 -4.81
CA ILE A 71 20.57 -4.34 -3.66
C ILE A 71 19.11 -4.76 -3.41
N HIS A 72 18.14 -4.08 -4.02
CA HIS A 72 16.72 -4.39 -3.87
C HIS A 72 16.27 -5.35 -4.99
N THR A 73 16.60 -6.64 -4.79
CA THR A 73 16.21 -7.73 -5.71
C THR A 73 14.92 -8.41 -5.23
N PRO A 74 14.20 -9.16 -6.08
CA PRO A 74 13.05 -9.95 -5.65
C PRO A 74 13.35 -10.83 -4.44
N GLU A 75 14.51 -11.51 -4.41
CA GLU A 75 14.92 -12.38 -3.30
C GLU A 75 15.15 -11.58 -2.01
N SER A 76 15.62 -10.33 -2.11
CA SER A 76 15.79 -9.47 -0.93
C SER A 76 14.47 -9.10 -0.29
N PHE A 77 13.42 -8.88 -1.09
CA PHE A 77 12.08 -8.61 -0.61
C PHE A 77 11.38 -9.85 -0.03
N VAL A 78 11.61 -11.02 -0.62
CA VAL A 78 11.14 -12.30 -0.03
C VAL A 78 11.75 -12.51 1.36
N LYS A 79 13.06 -12.30 1.53
CA LYS A 79 13.72 -12.38 2.85
C LYS A 79 13.19 -11.33 3.85
N GLN A 80 12.75 -10.17 3.39
CA GLN A 80 12.10 -9.20 4.27
C GLN A 80 10.73 -9.69 4.73
N ALA A 81 9.97 -10.35 3.84
CA ALA A 81 8.71 -10.98 4.22
C ALA A 81 8.94 -12.09 5.26
N ASP A 82 9.93 -12.99 5.04
CA ASP A 82 10.31 -14.03 6.01
C ASP A 82 10.55 -13.40 7.39
N ARG A 83 11.35 -12.33 7.45
CA ARG A 83 11.64 -11.63 8.71
C ARG A 83 10.41 -11.04 9.40
N LEU A 84 9.49 -10.43 8.65
CA LEU A 84 8.24 -9.88 9.23
C LEU A 84 7.33 -10.99 9.77
N ILE A 85 7.28 -12.12 9.09
CA ILE A 85 6.54 -13.30 9.54
C ILE A 85 7.15 -13.86 10.82
N ASP A 86 8.48 -13.96 10.90
CA ASP A 86 9.21 -14.36 12.11
C ASP A 86 8.96 -13.39 13.29
N MET A 87 8.74 -12.11 13.01
CA MET A 87 8.35 -11.10 14.01
C MET A 87 6.88 -11.20 14.43
N GLY A 88 6.11 -12.13 13.86
CA GLY A 88 4.72 -12.41 14.22
C GLY A 88 3.69 -11.67 13.37
N ALA A 89 4.02 -11.23 12.17
CA ALA A 89 3.03 -10.68 11.24
C ALA A 89 1.96 -11.72 10.88
N ASP A 90 0.70 -11.34 10.96
CA ASP A 90 -0.44 -12.17 10.56
C ASP A 90 -0.66 -12.15 9.04
N SER A 91 -0.22 -11.09 8.37
CA SER A 91 -0.22 -10.94 6.92
C SER A 91 0.87 -9.97 6.46
N ILE A 92 1.19 -9.99 5.18
CA ILE A 92 2.17 -9.10 4.56
C ILE A 92 1.47 -8.07 3.66
N ALA A 93 1.81 -6.78 3.82
CA ALA A 93 1.49 -5.76 2.84
C ALA A 93 2.74 -5.42 2.03
N PHE A 94 2.64 -5.52 0.71
CA PHE A 94 3.69 -5.08 -0.19
C PHE A 94 3.30 -3.73 -0.79
N LYS A 95 4.06 -2.67 -0.46
CA LYS A 95 3.66 -1.29 -0.69
C LYS A 95 4.57 -0.58 -1.68
N ASP A 96 4.03 -0.22 -2.84
CA ASP A 96 4.68 0.60 -3.86
C ASP A 96 4.08 2.01 -3.89
N MET A 97 4.68 2.91 -3.12
CA MET A 97 4.24 4.31 -3.01
C MET A 97 4.59 5.14 -4.24
N ALA A 98 5.63 4.76 -4.97
CA ALA A 98 6.15 5.52 -6.10
C ALA A 98 5.69 4.97 -7.46
N ALA A 99 4.91 3.90 -7.48
CA ALA A 99 4.50 3.21 -8.71
C ALA A 99 5.69 2.71 -9.56
N LEU A 100 6.73 2.20 -8.87
CA LEU A 100 7.96 1.68 -9.49
C LEU A 100 7.89 0.19 -9.79
N LEU A 101 6.97 -0.53 -9.14
CA LEU A 101 6.86 -1.97 -9.24
C LEU A 101 6.38 -2.38 -10.64
N LYS A 102 7.28 -3.04 -11.36
CA LYS A 102 6.98 -3.56 -12.70
C LYS A 102 6.29 -4.91 -12.63
N PRO A 103 5.58 -5.34 -13.70
CA PRO A 103 4.80 -6.58 -13.70
C PRO A 103 5.62 -7.84 -13.36
N GLN A 104 6.80 -8.02 -13.95
CA GLN A 104 7.59 -9.24 -13.71
C GLN A 104 8.18 -9.29 -12.29
N PRO A 105 8.81 -8.23 -11.75
CA PRO A 105 9.20 -8.20 -10.33
C PRO A 105 8.03 -8.44 -9.36
N ALA A 106 6.83 -7.93 -9.66
CA ALA A 106 5.65 -8.19 -8.83
C ALA A 106 5.32 -9.69 -8.79
N PHE A 107 5.30 -10.34 -9.96
CA PHE A 107 5.10 -11.78 -10.06
C PHE A 107 6.15 -12.55 -9.26
N ASP A 108 7.43 -12.26 -9.47
CA ASP A 108 8.54 -13.00 -8.86
C ASP A 108 8.53 -12.87 -7.32
N ILE A 109 8.27 -11.67 -6.80
CA ILE A 109 8.22 -11.41 -5.36
C ILE A 109 7.02 -12.12 -4.71
N ILE A 110 5.82 -11.93 -5.25
CA ILE A 110 4.60 -12.53 -4.68
C ILE A 110 4.70 -14.05 -4.73
N LYS A 111 5.13 -14.60 -5.86
CA LYS A 111 5.34 -16.03 -6.00
C LYS A 111 6.37 -16.57 -5.00
N GLY A 112 7.51 -15.89 -4.86
CA GLY A 112 8.56 -16.30 -3.91
C GLY A 112 8.09 -16.27 -2.46
N ILE A 113 7.28 -15.27 -2.05
CA ILE A 113 6.68 -15.24 -0.70
C ILE A 113 5.69 -16.41 -0.54
N LYS A 114 4.84 -16.67 -1.53
CA LYS A 114 3.86 -17.78 -1.48
C LYS A 114 4.51 -19.16 -1.49
N GLU A 115 5.64 -19.33 -2.15
CA GLU A 115 6.41 -20.58 -2.11
C GLU A 115 6.97 -20.87 -0.72
N ASN A 116 7.44 -19.84 0.01
CA ASN A 116 7.95 -19.99 1.38
C ASN A 116 6.82 -20.07 2.42
N HIS A 117 5.74 -19.32 2.21
CA HIS A 117 4.64 -19.13 3.17
C HIS A 117 3.28 -19.19 2.45
N PRO A 118 2.81 -20.37 2.03
CA PRO A 118 1.61 -20.53 1.20
C PRO A 118 0.33 -20.01 1.88
N ASP A 119 0.25 -20.06 3.20
CA ASP A 119 -0.93 -19.68 3.98
C ASP A 119 -0.94 -18.18 4.37
N VAL A 120 0.18 -17.47 4.22
CA VAL A 120 0.24 -16.05 4.55
C VAL A 120 -0.53 -15.23 3.52
N GLN A 121 -1.45 -14.41 3.99
CA GLN A 121 -2.15 -13.46 3.13
C GLN A 121 -1.23 -12.30 2.71
N ILE A 122 -1.23 -12.00 1.43
CA ILE A 122 -0.47 -10.90 0.84
C ILE A 122 -1.42 -9.84 0.32
N ASN A 123 -1.26 -8.60 0.78
CA ASN A 123 -1.92 -7.41 0.24
C ASN A 123 -0.94 -6.63 -0.63
N LEU A 124 -1.33 -6.29 -1.86
CA LEU A 124 -0.55 -5.42 -2.73
C LEU A 124 -1.17 -4.03 -2.80
N HIS A 125 -0.39 -3.03 -2.37
CA HIS A 125 -0.73 -1.62 -2.38
C HIS A 125 0.17 -0.89 -3.38
N CYS A 126 -0.33 -0.62 -4.58
CA CYS A 126 0.41 0.07 -5.64
C CYS A 126 -0.28 1.35 -6.07
N HIS A 127 0.48 2.46 -6.10
CA HIS A 127 0.02 3.71 -6.70
C HIS A 127 0.05 3.65 -8.24
N SER A 128 -0.71 4.53 -8.91
CA SER A 128 -0.89 4.49 -10.38
C SER A 128 -0.07 5.52 -11.15
N THR A 129 0.82 6.24 -10.48
CA THR A 129 1.48 7.44 -11.01
C THR A 129 2.27 7.19 -12.30
N THR A 130 2.87 6.01 -12.49
CA THR A 130 3.66 5.69 -13.70
C THR A 130 2.83 5.09 -14.83
N GLY A 131 1.57 4.71 -14.59
CA GLY A 131 0.67 4.14 -15.57
C GLY A 131 0.81 2.63 -15.84
N VAL A 132 1.79 1.93 -15.24
CA VAL A 132 2.01 0.47 -15.46
C VAL A 132 1.26 -0.42 -14.48
N THR A 133 0.71 0.14 -13.43
CA THR A 133 0.29 -0.58 -12.22
C THR A 133 -0.85 -1.56 -12.46
N LEU A 134 -1.78 -1.31 -13.40
CA LEU A 134 -2.85 -2.26 -13.67
C LEU A 134 -2.32 -3.62 -14.17
N VAL A 135 -1.30 -3.59 -15.04
CA VAL A 135 -0.61 -4.81 -15.50
C VAL A 135 0.20 -5.45 -14.37
N THR A 136 0.77 -4.62 -13.49
CA THR A 136 1.46 -5.09 -12.28
C THR A 136 0.50 -5.85 -11.35
N LEU A 137 -0.70 -5.31 -11.13
CA LEU A 137 -1.74 -5.97 -10.33
C LEU A 137 -2.16 -7.31 -10.96
N GLN A 138 -2.35 -7.35 -12.27
CA GLN A 138 -2.66 -8.60 -12.97
C GLN A 138 -1.60 -9.67 -12.72
N LYS A 139 -0.32 -9.31 -12.89
CA LYS A 139 0.79 -10.25 -12.67
C LYS A 139 0.91 -10.70 -11.21
N ALA A 140 0.62 -9.82 -10.27
CA ALA A 140 0.56 -10.19 -8.86
C ALA A 140 -0.60 -11.15 -8.55
N ILE A 141 -1.77 -10.96 -9.18
CA ILE A 141 -2.93 -11.87 -9.06
C ILE A 141 -2.57 -13.26 -9.61
N GLU A 142 -1.95 -13.33 -10.79
CA GLU A 142 -1.46 -14.58 -11.38
C GLU A 142 -0.41 -15.28 -10.50
N ALA A 143 0.33 -14.54 -9.67
CA ALA A 143 1.30 -15.06 -8.72
C ALA A 143 0.70 -15.48 -7.36
N GLY A 144 -0.59 -15.21 -7.12
CA GLY A 144 -1.30 -15.63 -5.91
C GLY A 144 -1.44 -14.56 -4.82
N VAL A 145 -1.42 -13.26 -5.17
CA VAL A 145 -1.78 -12.21 -4.21
C VAL A 145 -3.24 -12.36 -3.77
N ASP A 146 -3.51 -12.17 -2.47
CA ASP A 146 -4.84 -12.37 -1.91
C ASP A 146 -5.69 -11.09 -1.95
N VAL A 147 -5.07 -9.92 -1.77
CA VAL A 147 -5.74 -8.63 -1.68
C VAL A 147 -4.98 -7.60 -2.50
N VAL A 148 -5.71 -6.77 -3.26
CA VAL A 148 -5.16 -5.61 -3.97
C VAL A 148 -5.92 -4.34 -3.58
N ASP A 149 -5.17 -3.27 -3.30
CA ASP A 149 -5.76 -1.99 -2.97
C ASP A 149 -6.10 -1.22 -4.27
N THR A 150 -7.35 -0.77 -4.37
CA THR A 150 -7.87 -0.01 -5.51
C THR A 150 -8.65 1.22 -5.03
N ALA A 151 -9.06 2.07 -5.95
CA ALA A 151 -9.92 3.23 -5.67
C ALA A 151 -11.10 3.26 -6.63
N ILE A 152 -12.27 3.70 -6.16
CA ILE A 152 -13.42 3.91 -7.04
C ILE A 152 -13.02 4.84 -8.20
N SER A 153 -13.44 4.54 -9.44
CA SER A 153 -12.89 5.18 -10.65
C SER A 153 -12.97 6.70 -10.65
N SER A 154 -14.00 7.27 -10.06
CA SER A 154 -14.15 8.73 -9.93
C SER A 154 -13.09 9.39 -9.00
N MET A 155 -12.35 8.61 -8.21
CA MET A 155 -11.31 9.07 -7.27
C MET A 155 -9.96 8.38 -7.50
N SER A 156 -9.80 7.71 -8.64
CA SER A 156 -8.63 6.88 -8.98
C SER A 156 -7.60 7.62 -9.85
N LEU A 157 -6.50 6.92 -10.14
CA LEU A 157 -5.39 7.33 -11.02
C LEU A 157 -4.48 8.43 -10.46
N GLY A 158 -3.45 8.79 -11.22
CA GLY A 158 -2.40 9.71 -10.77
C GLY A 158 -1.68 9.18 -9.54
N PRO A 159 -1.53 10.01 -8.49
CA PRO A 159 -0.92 9.57 -7.22
C PRO A 159 -1.82 8.64 -6.39
N GLY A 160 -3.04 8.35 -6.83
CA GLY A 160 -3.94 7.37 -6.22
C GLY A 160 -3.70 5.95 -6.71
N HIS A 161 -4.75 5.12 -6.63
CA HIS A 161 -4.73 3.72 -7.05
C HIS A 161 -5.45 3.52 -8.39
N ASN A 162 -5.37 2.29 -8.94
CA ASN A 162 -6.12 1.90 -10.12
C ASN A 162 -7.63 1.85 -9.84
N PRO A 163 -8.46 2.05 -10.88
CA PRO A 163 -9.91 1.97 -10.73
C PRO A 163 -10.37 0.57 -10.31
N THR A 164 -11.19 0.49 -9.28
CA THR A 164 -11.80 -0.77 -8.80
C THR A 164 -12.60 -1.44 -9.91
N GLU A 165 -13.44 -0.67 -10.60
CA GLU A 165 -14.30 -1.16 -11.66
C GLU A 165 -13.48 -1.76 -12.81
N SER A 166 -12.37 -1.11 -13.18
CA SER A 166 -11.49 -1.64 -14.26
C SER A 166 -10.83 -2.96 -13.86
N LEU A 167 -10.46 -3.12 -12.59
CA LEU A 167 -9.90 -4.37 -12.09
C LEU A 167 -10.96 -5.49 -12.11
N VAL A 168 -12.18 -5.20 -11.65
CA VAL A 168 -13.28 -6.17 -11.65
C VAL A 168 -13.58 -6.66 -13.06
N GLU A 169 -13.72 -5.75 -14.02
CA GLU A 169 -13.96 -6.09 -15.44
C GLU A 169 -12.77 -6.88 -16.05
N MET A 170 -11.54 -6.52 -15.70
CA MET A 170 -10.35 -7.24 -16.19
C MET A 170 -10.31 -8.70 -15.73
N LEU A 171 -10.89 -9.00 -14.58
CA LEU A 171 -10.93 -10.34 -14.01
C LEU A 171 -12.16 -11.15 -14.46
N GLU A 172 -13.14 -10.51 -15.10
CA GLU A 172 -14.31 -11.22 -15.62
C GLU A 172 -13.92 -12.27 -16.67
N GLY A 173 -14.49 -13.46 -16.57
CA GLY A 173 -14.19 -14.59 -17.45
C GLY A 173 -12.85 -15.29 -17.15
N THR A 174 -12.14 -14.88 -16.10
CA THR A 174 -10.94 -15.57 -15.60
C THR A 174 -11.30 -16.51 -14.43
N GLU A 175 -10.31 -17.24 -13.93
CA GLU A 175 -10.47 -18.05 -12.70
C GLU A 175 -10.55 -17.20 -11.41
N TYR A 176 -10.21 -15.91 -11.50
CA TYR A 176 -10.19 -14.97 -10.37
C TYR A 176 -11.53 -14.23 -10.29
N THR A 177 -12.14 -14.22 -9.12
CA THR A 177 -13.38 -13.50 -8.88
C THR A 177 -13.27 -12.60 -7.65
N THR A 178 -13.80 -11.40 -7.74
CA THR A 178 -13.84 -10.46 -6.63
C THR A 178 -15.12 -10.56 -5.79
N GLY A 179 -16.18 -11.16 -6.32
CA GLY A 179 -17.52 -11.16 -5.73
C GLY A 179 -18.16 -9.77 -5.65
N LEU A 180 -17.58 -8.74 -6.27
CA LEU A 180 -18.10 -7.38 -6.26
C LEU A 180 -19.18 -7.19 -7.33
N ASP A 181 -20.25 -6.49 -6.95
CA ASP A 181 -21.38 -6.14 -7.81
C ASP A 181 -21.07 -4.83 -8.58
N MET A 182 -20.92 -4.92 -9.89
CA MET A 182 -20.59 -3.79 -10.76
C MET A 182 -21.62 -2.67 -10.69
N ASP A 183 -22.92 -2.98 -10.65
CA ASP A 183 -23.98 -1.96 -10.57
C ASP A 183 -23.89 -1.14 -9.27
N ARG A 184 -23.49 -1.79 -8.17
CA ARG A 184 -23.22 -1.09 -6.90
C ARG A 184 -21.98 -0.22 -6.98
N LEU A 185 -20.90 -0.72 -7.57
CA LEU A 185 -19.68 0.06 -7.80
C LEU A 185 -19.96 1.31 -8.64
N LEU A 186 -20.74 1.18 -9.71
CA LEU A 186 -21.13 2.31 -10.55
C LEU A 186 -21.95 3.36 -9.78
N LYS A 187 -22.84 2.95 -8.88
CA LYS A 187 -23.58 3.87 -7.99
C LYS A 187 -22.64 4.62 -7.05
N ILE A 188 -21.66 3.93 -6.46
CA ILE A 188 -20.63 4.54 -5.60
C ILE A 188 -19.79 5.54 -6.43
N ARG A 189 -19.34 5.14 -7.61
CA ARG A 189 -18.63 6.01 -8.56
C ARG A 189 -19.40 7.29 -8.83
N ASP A 190 -20.70 7.19 -9.16
CA ASP A 190 -21.53 8.33 -9.50
C ASP A 190 -21.74 9.28 -8.31
N HIS A 191 -21.81 8.74 -7.10
CA HIS A 191 -21.82 9.53 -5.87
C HIS A 191 -20.54 10.36 -5.73
N PHE A 192 -19.37 9.72 -5.80
CA PHE A 192 -18.08 10.40 -5.64
C PHE A 192 -17.77 11.33 -6.83
N LYS A 193 -18.23 11.02 -8.05
CA LYS A 193 -18.13 11.92 -9.20
C LYS A 193 -18.79 13.29 -8.95
N LYS A 194 -19.89 13.33 -8.17
CA LYS A 194 -20.56 14.59 -7.76
C LYS A 194 -19.78 15.32 -6.65
N ILE A 195 -19.02 14.60 -5.83
CA ILE A 195 -18.27 15.16 -4.72
C ILE A 195 -16.92 15.71 -5.16
N ARG A 196 -16.21 15.03 -6.06
CA ARG A 196 -14.84 15.35 -6.49
C ARG A 196 -14.64 16.82 -6.89
N PRO A 197 -15.54 17.51 -7.61
CA PRO A 197 -15.34 18.91 -7.98
C PRO A 197 -15.16 19.87 -6.79
N LYS A 198 -15.66 19.52 -5.59
CA LYS A 198 -15.47 20.31 -4.37
C LYS A 198 -14.00 20.36 -3.93
N TYR A 199 -13.21 19.39 -4.35
CA TYR A 199 -11.80 19.19 -3.99
C TYR A 199 -10.83 19.49 -5.15
N LYS A 200 -11.32 20.07 -6.24
CA LYS A 200 -10.54 20.34 -7.47
C LYS A 200 -9.21 21.03 -7.18
N LYS A 201 -9.16 21.94 -6.22
CA LYS A 201 -7.93 22.67 -5.84
C LYS A 201 -6.82 21.78 -5.26
N PHE A 202 -7.16 20.56 -4.83
CA PHE A 202 -6.23 19.57 -4.27
C PHE A 202 -5.88 18.46 -5.26
N GLU A 203 -6.40 18.51 -6.49
CA GLU A 203 -6.10 17.51 -7.49
C GLU A 203 -4.66 17.65 -7.98
N SER A 204 -4.01 16.50 -8.19
CA SER A 204 -2.72 16.46 -8.88
C SER A 204 -2.87 17.00 -10.30
N LYS A 205 -1.90 17.84 -10.71
CA LYS A 205 -1.84 18.40 -12.06
C LYS A 205 -1.46 17.35 -13.12
N THR A 206 -0.89 16.22 -12.69
CA THR A 206 -0.36 15.18 -13.59
C THR A 206 -1.04 13.84 -13.30
N LEU A 207 -1.65 13.24 -14.33
CA LEU A 207 -2.26 11.90 -14.22
C LEU A 207 -1.22 10.79 -14.34
N VAL A 208 -0.25 10.92 -15.25
CA VAL A 208 0.84 9.97 -15.45
C VAL A 208 2.16 10.74 -15.46
N ASN A 209 3.12 10.26 -14.67
CA ASN A 209 4.47 10.82 -14.60
C ASN A 209 5.52 9.70 -14.68
N THR A 210 6.07 9.50 -15.88
CA THR A 210 7.09 8.48 -16.13
C THR A 210 8.48 8.88 -15.63
N ASN A 211 8.73 10.16 -15.31
CA ASN A 211 10.00 10.60 -14.72
C ASN A 211 10.25 9.96 -13.35
N ILE A 212 9.20 9.45 -12.70
CA ILE A 212 9.31 8.73 -11.42
C ILE A 212 10.19 7.48 -11.56
N PHE A 213 10.23 6.83 -12.70
CA PHE A 213 11.16 5.72 -12.93
C PHE A 213 12.63 6.10 -12.78
N GLN A 214 12.96 7.38 -12.90
CA GLN A 214 14.31 7.91 -12.71
C GLN A 214 14.47 8.57 -11.34
N SER A 215 13.53 9.46 -10.94
CA SER A 215 13.61 10.21 -9.68
C SER A 215 13.27 9.37 -8.44
N GLN A 216 12.45 8.33 -8.60
CA GLN A 216 11.95 7.45 -7.54
C GLN A 216 11.17 8.18 -6.42
N ILE A 217 10.77 9.43 -6.65
CA ILE A 217 10.00 10.22 -5.66
C ILE A 217 8.52 9.86 -5.80
N PRO A 218 7.86 9.43 -4.71
CA PRO A 218 6.42 9.15 -4.73
C PRO A 218 5.60 10.36 -5.15
N GLY A 219 4.63 10.16 -6.05
CA GLY A 219 3.79 11.24 -6.59
C GLY A 219 3.04 12.03 -5.52
N GLY A 220 2.58 11.36 -4.46
CA GLY A 220 1.94 12.03 -3.31
C GLY A 220 2.89 12.93 -2.52
N MET A 221 4.17 12.57 -2.40
CA MET A 221 5.18 13.45 -1.77
C MET A 221 5.45 14.67 -2.64
N LEU A 222 5.55 14.50 -3.95
CA LEU A 222 5.76 15.59 -4.90
C LEU A 222 4.60 16.60 -4.84
N SER A 223 3.36 16.10 -4.90
CA SER A 223 2.16 16.97 -4.82
C SER A 223 2.08 17.73 -3.48
N ASN A 224 2.45 17.08 -2.37
CA ASN A 224 2.47 17.73 -1.06
C ASN A 224 3.55 18.82 -1.00
N MET A 225 4.74 18.57 -1.55
CA MET A 225 5.81 19.54 -1.64
C MET A 225 5.42 20.74 -2.50
N GLU A 226 4.83 20.51 -3.68
CA GLU A 226 4.31 21.57 -4.55
C GLU A 226 3.29 22.45 -3.82
N SER A 227 2.32 21.84 -3.10
CA SER A 227 1.33 22.57 -2.33
C SER A 227 1.94 23.42 -1.20
N GLN A 228 3.00 22.91 -0.55
CA GLN A 228 3.71 23.65 0.50
C GLN A 228 4.52 24.82 -0.08
N LEU A 229 5.17 24.64 -1.21
CA LEU A 229 5.90 25.71 -1.91
C LEU A 229 4.94 26.80 -2.38
N GLU A 230 3.82 26.44 -3.02
CA GLU A 230 2.77 27.40 -3.41
C GLU A 230 2.24 28.19 -2.20
N ALA A 231 2.02 27.54 -1.05
CA ALA A 231 1.58 28.22 0.17
C ALA A 231 2.62 29.20 0.74
N GLN A 232 3.90 29.00 0.43
CA GLN A 232 5.01 29.87 0.81
C GLN A 232 5.33 30.94 -0.24
N GLY A 233 4.60 30.97 -1.35
CA GLY A 233 4.79 31.93 -2.43
C GLY A 233 5.99 31.64 -3.36
N ALA A 234 6.42 30.37 -3.40
CA ALA A 234 7.52 29.93 -4.27
C ALA A 234 6.99 29.24 -5.55
#